data_5fd006b18cf0799762b3ef8a434e2e84
#
_entry.id   5fd006b18cf0799762b3ef8a434e2e84
#
_cell.length_a   1.000
_cell.length_b   1.000
_cell.length_c   1.000
_cell.angle_alpha   90.00
_cell.angle_beta   90.00
_cell.angle_gamma   90.00
#
_symmetry.space_group_name_H-M   'P 1'
#
loop_
_entity.id
_entity.type
_entity.pdbx_description
1 polymer ?
#
loop_
_entity_poly.entity_id
_entity_poly.type
_entity_poly.pdbx_seq_one_letter_code
_entity_poly.pdbx_strand_id
1 'polypeptide(L)'
;PENPFVFFEETKAIYAKRAEELKVLVAKKQAEKAAWTKANPELAAKMELFFSGKAPKVDWSLVEQKANQATRTASATVLASLAKQVENMVVASADLSNSDKTDGFLKQTHAMTRTDFSGAFLQAGVAELTMACVCLGMALHGGVIPACATFFVFSDYMKPAVRMAALMELPVKFIWSHDAFRVGEDGPTHEPVEQEAQIRLMEKLKNHHGHNSMLVLRPADVYETTASYKLMLENVSTPSAIILSRQNINDLPGDRNVEAYKADKGAYVVSCDGNPDVILVASGSEVSTLVDAAAILRGEGKKIRIVSVPSEGLFRSQSAEYQEQVLPRNVKTFGLTAGLPVNLLGLVGANGMVFGLESFGFSASYKKKKKKLG
;
A
#
# COMPACT_ATOMS: atom_id res chain seq x y z
N PRO A 1 20.53 -2.20 -45.66
CA PRO A 1 20.17 -3.48 -46.27
C PRO A 1 18.70 -3.43 -46.73
N GLU A 2 18.38 -3.98 -47.88
CA GLU A 2 17.02 -4.10 -48.42
C GLU A 2 16.10 -4.92 -47.49
N ASN A 3 16.70 -5.80 -46.69
CA ASN A 3 16.00 -6.54 -45.64
C ASN A 3 16.51 -6.15 -44.27
N PRO A 4 15.71 -5.49 -43.39
CA PRO A 4 16.14 -5.04 -42.07
C PRO A 4 16.37 -6.20 -41.06
N PHE A 5 15.97 -7.43 -41.41
CA PHE A 5 16.16 -8.61 -40.57
C PHE A 5 17.41 -9.44 -40.91
N VAL A 6 18.28 -8.95 -41.79
CA VAL A 6 19.55 -9.62 -42.12
C VAL A 6 20.66 -9.13 -41.16
N PHE A 7 21.26 -10.07 -40.45
CA PHE A 7 22.44 -9.80 -39.63
C PHE A 7 23.73 -10.10 -40.45
N PHE A 8 24.70 -9.20 -40.33
CA PHE A 8 26.02 -9.41 -40.97
C PHE A 8 26.74 -10.62 -40.35
N GLU A 9 27.50 -11.34 -41.15
CA GLU A 9 28.23 -12.55 -40.71
C GLU A 9 29.27 -12.23 -39.63
N GLU A 10 29.92 -11.07 -39.70
CA GLU A 10 30.83 -10.60 -38.67
C GLU A 10 30.14 -10.41 -37.32
N THR A 11 28.92 -9.87 -37.34
CA THR A 11 28.09 -9.70 -36.14
C THR A 11 27.71 -11.05 -35.55
N LYS A 12 27.30 -12.01 -36.38
CA LYS A 12 26.99 -13.38 -35.94
C LYS A 12 28.21 -14.05 -35.32
N ALA A 13 29.40 -13.88 -35.93
CA ALA A 13 30.63 -14.44 -35.41
C ALA A 13 31.03 -13.88 -34.04
N ILE A 14 30.84 -12.55 -33.85
CA ILE A 14 31.09 -11.88 -32.54
C ILE A 14 30.17 -12.44 -31.47
N TYR A 15 28.85 -12.52 -31.76
CA TYR A 15 27.89 -13.07 -30.81
C TYR A 15 28.12 -14.55 -30.53
N ALA A 16 28.45 -15.36 -31.53
CA ALA A 16 28.79 -16.77 -31.33
C ALA A 16 29.99 -16.96 -30.42
N LYS A 17 31.07 -16.19 -30.63
CA LYS A 17 32.24 -16.20 -29.73
C LYS A 17 31.84 -15.82 -28.31
N ARG A 18 31.08 -14.75 -28.15
CA ARG A 18 30.63 -14.29 -26.83
C ARG A 18 29.73 -15.32 -26.14
N ALA A 19 28.88 -16.02 -26.89
CA ALA A 19 28.03 -17.08 -26.34
C ALA A 19 28.86 -18.23 -25.75
N GLU A 20 29.95 -18.64 -26.42
CA GLU A 20 30.84 -19.69 -25.88
C GLU A 20 31.57 -19.20 -24.61
N GLU A 21 32.09 -17.98 -24.60
CA GLU A 21 32.69 -17.38 -23.39
C GLU A 21 31.69 -17.36 -22.21
N LEU A 22 30.42 -16.99 -22.48
CA LEU A 22 29.40 -16.97 -21.44
C LEU A 22 29.00 -18.35 -20.96
N LYS A 23 28.96 -19.38 -21.83
CA LYS A 23 28.75 -20.77 -21.42
C LYS A 23 29.81 -21.24 -20.41
N VAL A 24 31.07 -20.95 -20.67
CA VAL A 24 32.18 -21.29 -19.77
C VAL A 24 32.03 -20.56 -18.43
N LEU A 25 31.70 -19.27 -18.48
CA LEU A 25 31.45 -18.46 -17.26
C LEU A 25 30.27 -19.00 -16.44
N VAL A 26 29.16 -19.35 -17.09
CA VAL A 26 27.97 -19.92 -16.44
C VAL A 26 28.30 -21.26 -15.78
N ALA A 27 28.99 -22.16 -16.50
CA ALA A 27 29.40 -23.45 -15.95
C ALA A 27 30.27 -23.28 -14.70
N LYS A 28 31.24 -22.34 -14.74
CA LYS A 28 32.07 -22.01 -13.58
C LYS A 28 31.25 -21.51 -12.42
N LYS A 29 30.33 -20.56 -12.65
CA LYS A 29 29.46 -20.00 -11.60
C LYS A 29 28.49 -21.03 -11.00
N GLN A 30 27.99 -21.94 -11.83
CA GLN A 30 27.17 -23.06 -11.34
C GLN A 30 27.92 -24.01 -10.42
N ALA A 31 29.18 -24.34 -10.81
CA ALA A 31 30.07 -25.18 -9.97
C ALA A 31 30.42 -24.49 -8.65
N GLU A 32 30.75 -23.19 -8.68
CA GLU A 32 31.00 -22.38 -7.48
C GLU A 32 29.75 -22.37 -6.55
N LYS A 33 28.55 -22.14 -7.12
CA LYS A 33 27.30 -22.17 -6.37
C LYS A 33 27.04 -23.56 -5.75
N ALA A 34 27.23 -24.63 -6.50
CA ALA A 34 27.03 -25.99 -5.99
C ALA A 34 27.99 -26.32 -4.83
N ALA A 35 29.28 -25.94 -4.94
CA ALA A 35 30.27 -26.10 -3.89
C ALA A 35 29.90 -25.29 -2.64
N TRP A 36 29.47 -24.02 -2.81
CA TRP A 36 29.05 -23.16 -1.72
C TRP A 36 27.77 -23.71 -1.02
N THR A 37 26.78 -24.16 -1.80
CA THR A 37 25.54 -24.78 -1.27
C THR A 37 25.84 -25.98 -0.40
N LYS A 38 26.78 -26.85 -0.85
CA LYS A 38 27.21 -28.02 -0.08
C LYS A 38 27.93 -27.63 1.22
N ALA A 39 28.73 -26.57 1.19
CA ALA A 39 29.45 -26.07 2.37
C ALA A 39 28.55 -25.29 3.34
N ASN A 40 27.42 -24.71 2.88
CA ASN A 40 26.54 -23.84 3.65
C ASN A 40 25.05 -24.22 3.48
N PRO A 41 24.62 -25.41 3.91
CA PRO A 41 23.29 -25.94 3.58
C PRO A 41 22.15 -25.08 4.16
N GLU A 42 22.31 -24.54 5.37
CA GLU A 42 21.28 -23.68 6.00
C GLU A 42 21.14 -22.31 5.29
N LEU A 43 22.26 -21.69 4.95
CA LEU A 43 22.26 -20.42 4.19
C LEU A 43 21.72 -20.61 2.77
N ALA A 44 22.02 -21.75 2.15
CA ALA A 44 21.50 -22.10 0.83
C ALA A 44 19.98 -22.29 0.87
N ALA A 45 19.44 -22.98 1.86
CA ALA A 45 18.00 -23.14 2.04
C ALA A 45 17.30 -21.80 2.31
N LYS A 46 17.92 -20.92 3.11
CA LYS A 46 17.43 -19.55 3.35
C LYS A 46 17.43 -18.73 2.05
N MET A 47 18.50 -18.79 1.26
CA MET A 47 18.59 -18.11 -0.02
C MET A 47 17.51 -18.59 -1.00
N GLU A 48 17.28 -19.90 -1.10
CA GLU A 48 16.20 -20.46 -1.91
C GLU A 48 14.82 -19.98 -1.47
N LEU A 49 14.59 -19.92 -0.15
CA LEU A 49 13.34 -19.37 0.39
C LEU A 49 13.15 -17.91 -0.02
N PHE A 50 14.18 -17.06 0.12
CA PHE A 50 14.09 -15.65 -0.21
C PHE A 50 13.85 -15.42 -1.71
N PHE A 51 14.50 -16.19 -2.58
CA PHE A 51 14.31 -16.13 -4.03
C PHE A 51 13.05 -16.87 -4.54
N SER A 52 12.32 -17.57 -3.66
CA SER A 52 11.12 -18.31 -4.08
C SER A 52 9.93 -17.41 -4.47
N GLY A 53 9.99 -16.12 -4.15
CA GLY A 53 8.89 -15.16 -4.36
C GLY A 53 7.66 -15.40 -3.48
N LYS A 54 7.75 -16.30 -2.49
CA LYS A 54 6.65 -16.58 -1.56
C LYS A 54 6.51 -15.48 -0.51
N ALA A 55 5.29 -15.26 -0.05
CA ALA A 55 5.03 -14.37 1.08
C ALA A 55 5.78 -14.84 2.34
N PRO A 56 6.35 -13.93 3.14
CA PRO A 56 6.99 -14.28 4.39
C PRO A 56 5.97 -14.78 5.40
N LYS A 57 6.41 -15.68 6.26
CA LYS A 57 5.59 -16.09 7.41
C LYS A 57 5.76 -15.08 8.53
N VAL A 58 4.66 -14.45 8.96
CA VAL A 58 4.63 -13.46 10.02
C VAL A 58 3.64 -13.89 11.09
N ASP A 59 4.06 -13.83 12.33
CA ASP A 59 3.17 -13.96 13.47
C ASP A 59 2.56 -12.59 13.81
N TRP A 60 1.35 -12.36 13.33
CA TRP A 60 0.62 -11.11 13.51
C TRP A 60 0.15 -10.89 14.96
N SER A 61 0.12 -11.92 15.81
CA SER A 61 -0.23 -11.78 17.23
C SER A 61 0.82 -11.01 18.04
N LEU A 62 2.04 -10.88 17.50
CA LEU A 62 3.12 -10.09 18.09
C LEU A 62 3.02 -8.58 17.78
N VAL A 63 2.02 -8.17 17.02
CA VAL A 63 1.78 -6.75 16.70
C VAL A 63 0.76 -6.19 17.68
N GLU A 64 1.25 -5.60 18.76
CA GLU A 64 0.41 -4.96 19.77
C GLU A 64 0.15 -3.51 19.42
N GLN A 65 -1.06 -3.19 18.95
CA GLN A 65 -1.45 -1.83 18.61
C GLN A 65 -1.92 -1.05 19.84
N LYS A 66 -1.55 0.22 19.88
CA LYS A 66 -2.12 1.18 20.84
C LYS A 66 -3.35 1.81 20.21
N ALA A 67 -4.50 1.69 20.88
CA ALA A 67 -5.77 2.20 20.41
C ALA A 67 -5.77 3.72 20.11
N ASN A 68 -6.63 4.14 19.19
CA ASN A 68 -6.91 5.54 18.87
C ASN A 68 -5.65 6.33 18.44
N GLN A 69 -4.76 5.71 17.67
CA GLN A 69 -3.58 6.36 17.12
C GLN A 69 -3.78 6.69 15.62
N ALA A 70 -2.89 7.54 15.11
CA ALA A 70 -2.76 7.73 13.67
C ALA A 70 -2.34 6.41 12.99
N THR A 71 -2.89 6.11 11.81
CA THR A 71 -2.52 4.87 11.12
C THR A 71 -1.05 4.84 10.70
N ARG A 72 -0.39 6.01 10.49
CA ARG A 72 1.08 6.05 10.34
C ARG A 72 1.82 5.60 11.60
N THR A 73 1.28 5.87 12.80
CA THR A 73 1.87 5.41 14.07
C THR A 73 1.65 3.91 14.25
N ALA A 74 0.47 3.41 13.88
CA ALA A 74 0.20 1.98 13.82
C ALA A 74 1.13 1.27 12.82
N SER A 75 1.41 1.90 11.67
CA SER A 75 2.40 1.43 10.69
C SER A 75 3.80 1.28 11.31
N ALA A 76 4.26 2.24 12.15
CA ALA A 76 5.53 2.12 12.85
C ALA A 76 5.59 0.87 13.74
N THR A 77 4.49 0.56 14.44
CA THR A 77 4.38 -0.64 15.28
C THR A 77 4.50 -1.91 14.44
N VAL A 78 3.78 -1.97 13.32
CA VAL A 78 3.89 -3.10 12.38
C VAL A 78 5.31 -3.23 11.83
N LEU A 79 5.88 -2.15 11.32
CA LEU A 79 7.22 -2.13 10.75
C LEU A 79 8.30 -2.56 11.75
N ALA A 80 8.17 -2.15 13.03
CA ALA A 80 9.07 -2.60 14.10
C ALA A 80 8.97 -4.12 14.35
N SER A 81 7.78 -4.69 14.24
CA SER A 81 7.57 -6.13 14.35
C SER A 81 8.12 -6.86 13.12
N LEU A 82 7.88 -6.34 11.92
CA LEU A 82 8.37 -6.93 10.67
C LEU A 82 9.90 -6.93 10.58
N ALA A 83 10.57 -5.89 11.08
CA ALA A 83 12.03 -5.82 11.13
C ALA A 83 12.66 -6.98 11.92
N LYS A 84 11.92 -7.55 12.89
CA LYS A 84 12.36 -8.69 13.69
C LYS A 84 12.00 -10.04 13.08
N GLN A 85 10.96 -10.09 12.24
CA GLN A 85 10.39 -11.33 11.73
C GLN A 85 10.74 -11.61 10.26
N VAL A 86 11.03 -10.55 9.47
CA VAL A 86 11.21 -10.65 8.01
C VAL A 86 12.61 -10.17 7.65
N GLU A 87 13.57 -11.07 7.75
CA GLU A 87 15.01 -10.78 7.59
C GLU A 87 15.37 -10.15 6.23
N ASN A 88 14.66 -10.52 5.17
CA ASN A 88 14.92 -10.03 3.82
C ASN A 88 14.06 -8.81 3.43
N MET A 89 13.42 -8.13 4.39
CA MET A 89 12.73 -6.88 4.13
C MET A 89 13.72 -5.71 4.15
N VAL A 90 13.61 -4.82 3.17
CA VAL A 90 14.37 -3.57 3.09
C VAL A 90 13.38 -2.42 3.01
N VAL A 91 13.52 -1.46 3.92
CA VAL A 91 12.66 -0.27 3.97
C VAL A 91 13.47 0.96 3.60
N ALA A 92 12.91 1.81 2.75
CA ALA A 92 13.49 3.09 2.34
C ALA A 92 12.58 4.25 2.73
N SER A 93 13.18 5.42 3.00
CA SER A 93 12.45 6.67 3.20
C SER A 93 13.12 7.82 2.45
N ALA A 94 12.31 8.74 1.92
CA ALA A 94 12.75 9.95 1.23
C ALA A 94 13.09 11.08 2.23
N ASP A 95 13.97 10.79 3.19
CA ASP A 95 14.41 11.69 4.28
C ASP A 95 13.27 12.12 5.24
N LEU A 96 12.23 11.31 5.35
CA LEU A 96 11.03 11.61 6.13
C LEU A 96 10.74 10.58 7.23
N SER A 97 11.69 9.70 7.57
CA SER A 97 11.45 8.52 8.42
C SER A 97 10.80 8.83 9.78
N ASN A 98 11.12 9.98 10.38
CA ASN A 98 10.49 10.45 11.63
C ASN A 98 9.01 10.82 11.44
N SER A 99 8.65 11.30 10.25
CA SER A 99 7.30 11.79 9.93
C SER A 99 6.44 10.75 9.27
N ASP A 100 6.96 10.00 8.30
CA ASP A 100 6.26 8.88 7.66
C ASP A 100 6.20 7.63 8.55
N LYS A 101 6.97 7.65 9.66
CA LYS A 101 7.00 6.63 10.71
C LYS A 101 7.70 5.32 10.31
N THR A 102 8.50 5.32 9.25
CA THR A 102 9.41 4.21 8.96
C THR A 102 10.57 4.10 9.94
N ASP A 103 10.76 5.11 10.80
CA ASP A 103 11.68 5.04 11.94
C ASP A 103 11.37 3.88 12.90
N GLY A 104 10.13 3.37 12.90
CA GLY A 104 9.77 2.15 13.60
C GLY A 104 10.58 0.94 13.15
N PHE A 105 10.80 0.81 11.84
CA PHE A 105 11.68 -0.22 11.26
C PHE A 105 13.16 0.10 11.52
N LEU A 106 13.58 1.32 11.25
CA LEU A 106 14.98 1.75 11.41
C LEU A 106 15.52 1.52 12.83
N LYS A 107 14.71 1.73 13.86
CA LYS A 107 15.08 1.49 15.26
C LYS A 107 15.38 0.03 15.62
N GLN A 108 14.98 -0.92 14.77
CA GLN A 108 15.24 -2.36 14.94
C GLN A 108 16.41 -2.87 14.08
N THR A 109 16.95 -2.03 13.22
CA THR A 109 18.08 -2.29 12.33
C THR A 109 18.98 -1.04 12.28
N HIS A 110 19.76 -0.90 11.22
CA HIS A 110 20.51 0.33 10.94
C HIS A 110 20.46 0.66 9.44
N ALA A 111 20.87 1.87 9.11
CA ALA A 111 20.92 2.30 7.73
C ALA A 111 22.09 1.67 6.99
N MET A 112 21.86 1.26 5.75
CA MET A 112 22.93 0.88 4.83
C MET A 112 23.82 2.07 4.51
N THR A 113 25.13 1.84 4.40
CA THR A 113 26.12 2.84 4.01
C THR A 113 26.95 2.34 2.82
N ARG A 114 27.88 3.15 2.33
CA ARG A 114 28.78 2.75 1.22
C ARG A 114 29.70 1.59 1.58
N THR A 115 29.95 1.37 2.87
CA THR A 115 30.90 0.37 3.38
C THR A 115 30.23 -0.70 4.24
N ASP A 116 28.95 -0.52 4.57
CA ASP A 116 28.17 -1.44 5.40
C ASP A 116 26.78 -1.66 4.80
N PHE A 117 26.55 -2.86 4.28
CA PHE A 117 25.29 -3.33 3.72
C PHE A 117 24.56 -4.32 4.64
N SER A 118 25.01 -4.48 5.90
CA SER A 118 24.38 -5.39 6.86
C SER A 118 23.08 -4.83 7.43
N GLY A 119 22.83 -3.51 7.32
CA GLY A 119 21.56 -2.89 7.67
C GLY A 119 20.46 -3.18 6.66
N ALA A 120 19.22 -2.94 7.06
CA ALA A 120 18.03 -3.17 6.22
C ALA A 120 17.25 -1.88 5.93
N PHE A 121 17.84 -0.71 6.16
CA PHE A 121 17.21 0.58 5.92
C PHE A 121 17.99 1.41 4.90
N LEU A 122 17.30 1.92 3.87
CA LEU A 122 17.87 2.79 2.86
C LEU A 122 17.44 4.24 3.09
N GLN A 123 18.38 5.09 3.47
CA GLN A 123 18.18 6.54 3.52
C GLN A 123 18.37 7.12 2.10
N ALA A 124 17.25 7.29 1.39
CA ALA A 124 17.30 7.64 -0.03
C ALA A 124 17.52 9.14 -0.28
N GLY A 125 17.44 9.99 0.77
CA GLY A 125 17.39 11.44 0.60
C GLY A 125 16.06 11.90 -0.02
N VAL A 126 15.93 13.19 -0.30
CA VAL A 126 14.74 13.78 -0.95
C VAL A 126 14.79 13.45 -2.45
N ALA A 127 14.53 12.18 -2.79
CA ALA A 127 14.65 11.65 -4.15
C ALA A 127 13.65 10.49 -4.38
N GLU A 128 12.37 10.80 -4.35
CA GLU A 128 11.27 9.82 -4.37
C GLU A 128 11.31 8.92 -5.61
N LEU A 129 11.55 9.49 -6.79
CA LEU A 129 11.64 8.71 -8.03
C LEU A 129 12.83 7.73 -7.98
N THR A 130 14.00 8.20 -7.57
CA THR A 130 15.20 7.35 -7.47
C THR A 130 14.99 6.23 -6.44
N MET A 131 14.44 6.56 -5.28
CA MET A 131 14.09 5.60 -4.23
C MET A 131 13.16 4.51 -4.77
N ALA A 132 12.08 4.91 -5.45
CA ALA A 132 11.14 3.96 -6.03
C ALA A 132 11.81 3.08 -7.10
N CYS A 133 12.63 3.66 -8.00
CA CYS A 133 13.36 2.89 -9.02
C CYS A 133 14.34 1.90 -8.41
N VAL A 134 15.04 2.26 -7.31
CA VAL A 134 15.91 1.34 -6.57
C VAL A 134 15.09 0.18 -6.01
N CYS A 135 13.93 0.45 -5.42
CA CYS A 135 13.02 -0.60 -4.91
C CYS A 135 12.49 -1.50 -6.04
N LEU A 136 12.19 -0.94 -7.23
CA LEU A 136 11.85 -1.74 -8.41
C LEU A 136 13.00 -2.68 -8.80
N GLY A 137 14.23 -2.15 -8.82
CA GLY A 137 15.42 -2.94 -9.12
C GLY A 137 15.63 -4.08 -8.11
N MET A 138 15.42 -3.81 -6.82
CA MET A 138 15.47 -4.84 -5.77
C MET A 138 14.41 -5.93 -5.98
N ALA A 139 13.15 -5.53 -6.26
CA ALA A 139 12.07 -6.47 -6.53
C ALA A 139 12.33 -7.31 -7.79
N LEU A 140 12.87 -6.70 -8.84
CA LEU A 140 13.22 -7.37 -10.09
C LEU A 140 14.37 -8.38 -9.92
N HIS A 141 15.37 -8.02 -9.10
CA HIS A 141 16.45 -8.93 -8.75
C HIS A 141 15.95 -10.14 -7.93
N GLY A 142 14.96 -9.91 -7.08
CA GLY A 142 14.43 -10.92 -6.16
C GLY A 142 15.28 -11.08 -4.89
N GLY A 143 14.82 -11.96 -4.00
CA GLY A 143 15.50 -12.29 -2.74
C GLY A 143 15.24 -11.29 -1.61
N VAL A 144 14.69 -10.11 -1.89
CA VAL A 144 14.34 -9.09 -0.91
C VAL A 144 12.91 -8.60 -1.11
N ILE A 145 12.29 -8.09 -0.04
CA ILE A 145 10.97 -7.46 -0.04
C ILE A 145 11.18 -5.95 0.14
N PRO A 146 11.19 -5.16 -0.95
CA PRO A 146 11.41 -3.74 -0.87
C PRO A 146 10.13 -2.98 -0.48
N ALA A 147 10.27 -2.04 0.46
CA ALA A 147 9.26 -1.05 0.79
C ALA A 147 9.87 0.35 0.73
N CYS A 148 9.12 1.35 0.25
CA CYS A 148 9.57 2.73 0.21
C CYS A 148 8.47 3.70 0.62
N ALA A 149 8.86 4.72 1.38
CA ALA A 149 7.93 5.62 2.05
C ALA A 149 8.23 7.10 1.77
N THR A 150 7.14 7.86 1.68
CA THR A 150 7.12 9.32 1.65
C THR A 150 5.73 9.83 2.08
N PHE A 151 5.48 11.14 2.01
CA PHE A 151 4.14 11.68 2.15
C PHE A 151 3.29 11.40 0.90
N PHE A 152 1.99 11.25 1.07
CA PHE A 152 1.11 10.82 -0.02
C PHE A 152 1.09 11.80 -1.19
N VAL A 153 1.13 13.10 -0.95
CA VAL A 153 1.23 14.10 -2.02
C VAL A 153 2.48 13.88 -2.90
N PHE A 154 3.59 13.42 -2.33
CA PHE A 154 4.83 13.17 -3.06
C PHE A 154 4.84 11.84 -3.83
N SER A 155 3.76 11.06 -3.74
CA SER A 155 3.54 9.95 -4.68
C SER A 155 3.52 10.44 -6.14
N ASP A 156 3.23 11.72 -6.37
CA ASP A 156 3.32 12.36 -7.69
C ASP A 156 4.71 12.25 -8.32
N TYR A 157 5.76 12.39 -7.51
CA TYR A 157 7.14 12.21 -7.98
C TYR A 157 7.49 10.73 -8.23
N MET A 158 6.77 9.79 -7.64
CA MET A 158 6.99 8.35 -7.80
C MET A 158 6.17 7.73 -8.95
N LYS A 159 5.19 8.42 -9.52
CA LYS A 159 4.21 7.87 -10.49
C LYS A 159 4.82 7.10 -11.64
N PRO A 160 5.89 7.54 -12.32
CA PRO A 160 6.51 6.76 -13.39
C PRO A 160 6.99 5.39 -12.89
N ALA A 161 7.61 5.34 -11.71
CA ALA A 161 8.08 4.11 -11.09
C ALA A 161 6.92 3.22 -10.63
N VAL A 162 5.89 3.80 -10.00
CA VAL A 162 4.67 3.06 -9.59
C VAL A 162 4.02 2.40 -10.80
N ARG A 163 3.89 3.13 -11.91
CA ARG A 163 3.35 2.60 -13.17
C ARG A 163 4.22 1.45 -13.71
N MET A 164 5.54 1.60 -13.66
CA MET A 164 6.47 0.55 -14.11
C MET A 164 6.39 -0.68 -13.20
N ALA A 165 6.28 -0.51 -11.88
CA ALA A 165 6.09 -1.62 -10.95
C ALA A 165 4.81 -2.42 -11.30
N ALA A 166 3.71 -1.73 -11.60
CA ALA A 166 2.45 -2.34 -11.99
C ALA A 166 2.56 -3.07 -13.35
N LEU A 167 3.19 -2.43 -14.35
CA LEU A 167 3.41 -3.00 -15.68
C LEU A 167 4.29 -4.26 -15.65
N MET A 168 5.33 -4.24 -14.82
CA MET A 168 6.29 -5.33 -14.64
C MET A 168 5.85 -6.35 -13.57
N GLU A 169 4.69 -6.15 -12.94
CA GLU A 169 4.13 -7.03 -11.91
C GLU A 169 5.09 -7.23 -10.71
N LEU A 170 5.77 -6.18 -10.30
CA LEU A 170 6.75 -6.21 -9.21
C LEU A 170 6.11 -5.94 -7.85
N PRO A 171 6.33 -6.78 -6.83
CA PRO A 171 5.65 -6.68 -5.54
C PRO A 171 6.28 -5.64 -4.59
N VAL A 172 6.57 -4.44 -5.09
CA VAL A 172 7.06 -3.31 -4.29
C VAL A 172 5.96 -2.83 -3.32
N LYS A 173 6.34 -2.46 -2.09
CA LYS A 173 5.44 -1.95 -1.06
C LYS A 173 5.62 -0.45 -0.93
N PHE A 174 4.64 0.33 -1.40
CA PHE A 174 4.62 1.79 -1.25
C PHE A 174 3.89 2.16 0.03
N ILE A 175 4.52 2.97 0.88
CA ILE A 175 3.98 3.42 2.17
C ILE A 175 3.85 4.94 2.10
N TRP A 176 2.62 5.45 2.07
CA TRP A 176 2.34 6.87 1.96
C TRP A 176 1.59 7.39 3.16
N SER A 177 2.21 8.28 3.92
CA SER A 177 1.59 8.94 5.05
C SER A 177 1.04 10.32 4.69
N HIS A 178 0.33 10.98 5.62
CA HIS A 178 -0.27 12.31 5.39
C HIS A 178 -1.36 12.25 4.31
N ASP A 179 -2.38 11.44 4.57
CA ASP A 179 -3.40 10.97 3.63
C ASP A 179 -4.34 12.04 3.07
N ALA A 180 -4.49 13.20 3.77
CA ALA A 180 -5.52 14.18 3.42
C ALA A 180 -5.25 15.57 4.04
N PHE A 181 -6.21 16.50 3.93
CA PHE A 181 -6.10 17.90 4.34
C PHE A 181 -5.78 18.13 5.83
N ARG A 182 -5.87 17.12 6.68
CA ARG A 182 -5.55 17.22 8.12
C ARG A 182 -4.04 17.24 8.42
N VAL A 183 -3.22 17.44 7.39
CA VAL A 183 -1.76 17.58 7.52
C VAL A 183 -1.36 18.75 8.42
N GLY A 184 -2.12 19.83 8.44
CA GLY A 184 -1.89 20.97 9.32
C GLY A 184 -1.30 22.17 8.60
N GLU A 185 -0.38 22.88 9.23
CA GLU A 185 0.16 24.15 8.77
C GLU A 185 1.04 24.04 7.52
N ASP A 186 1.50 22.85 7.17
CA ASP A 186 2.30 22.59 5.94
C ASP A 186 1.58 23.08 4.67
N GLY A 187 0.24 23.07 4.70
CA GLY A 187 -0.60 23.68 3.68
C GLY A 187 -0.76 22.87 2.40
N PRO A 188 -1.24 23.50 1.31
CA PRO A 188 -1.69 22.80 0.10
C PRO A 188 -0.58 22.04 -0.63
N THR A 189 0.69 22.41 -0.44
CA THR A 189 1.84 21.69 -1.02
C THR A 189 2.04 20.30 -0.42
N HIS A 190 1.40 20.02 0.74
CA HIS A 190 1.51 18.75 1.47
C HIS A 190 0.16 18.06 1.66
N GLU A 191 -0.91 18.63 1.13
CA GLU A 191 -2.29 18.14 1.28
C GLU A 191 -2.74 17.44 0.00
N PRO A 192 -2.77 16.10 -0.02
CA PRO A 192 -3.31 15.36 -1.16
C PRO A 192 -4.82 15.58 -1.27
N VAL A 193 -5.30 15.82 -2.48
CA VAL A 193 -6.71 15.96 -2.83
C VAL A 193 -7.06 15.00 -3.96
N GLU A 194 -6.30 15.07 -5.06
CA GLU A 194 -6.49 14.26 -6.26
C GLU A 194 -5.65 12.96 -6.27
N GLN A 195 -4.65 12.84 -5.40
CA GLN A 195 -3.73 11.69 -5.41
C GLN A 195 -4.45 10.36 -5.18
N GLU A 196 -5.46 10.31 -4.28
CA GLU A 196 -6.22 9.09 -4.05
C GLU A 196 -6.97 8.67 -5.32
N ALA A 197 -7.64 9.58 -6.02
CA ALA A 197 -8.31 9.29 -7.29
C ALA A 197 -7.34 8.71 -8.31
N GLN A 198 -6.16 9.31 -8.44
CA GLN A 198 -5.13 8.88 -9.40
C GLN A 198 -4.59 7.47 -9.09
N ILE A 199 -4.34 7.16 -7.82
CA ILE A 199 -3.84 5.83 -7.42
C ILE A 199 -4.94 4.78 -7.50
N ARG A 200 -6.19 5.11 -7.16
CA ARG A 200 -7.35 4.22 -7.30
C ARG A 200 -7.59 3.78 -8.76
N LEU A 201 -7.16 4.56 -9.77
CA LEU A 201 -7.20 4.13 -11.16
C LEU A 201 -6.33 2.87 -11.40
N MET A 202 -5.23 2.70 -10.67
CA MET A 202 -4.36 1.53 -10.78
C MET A 202 -5.05 0.25 -10.30
N GLU A 203 -5.99 0.33 -9.35
CA GLU A 203 -6.82 -0.81 -8.93
C GLU A 203 -7.80 -1.27 -10.02
N LYS A 204 -8.18 -0.37 -10.94
CA LYS A 204 -9.14 -0.62 -12.02
C LYS A 204 -8.48 -1.11 -13.31
N LEU A 205 -7.18 -0.86 -13.45
CA LEU A 205 -6.38 -1.34 -14.57
C LEU A 205 -6.02 -2.81 -14.36
N LYS A 206 -6.18 -3.62 -15.41
CA LYS A 206 -5.77 -5.03 -15.38
C LYS A 206 -4.34 -5.19 -15.88
N ASN A 207 -3.58 -6.05 -15.23
CA ASN A 207 -2.26 -6.47 -15.67
C ASN A 207 -2.35 -7.55 -16.77
N HIS A 208 -1.20 -8.05 -17.26
CA HIS A 208 -1.14 -9.04 -18.31
C HIS A 208 -1.78 -10.39 -17.93
N HIS A 209 -1.89 -10.70 -16.64
CA HIS A 209 -2.54 -11.90 -16.12
C HIS A 209 -4.02 -11.69 -15.77
N GLY A 210 -4.60 -10.51 -16.07
CA GLY A 210 -6.01 -10.21 -15.83
C GLY A 210 -6.36 -9.84 -14.39
N HIS A 211 -5.36 -9.70 -13.51
CA HIS A 211 -5.55 -9.22 -12.13
C HIS A 211 -5.52 -7.69 -12.06
N ASN A 212 -5.98 -7.12 -10.94
CA ASN A 212 -5.80 -5.70 -10.69
C ASN A 212 -4.30 -5.37 -10.68
N SER A 213 -3.91 -4.30 -11.38
CA SER A 213 -2.49 -3.98 -11.56
C SER A 213 -1.80 -3.50 -10.28
N MET A 214 -2.56 -3.14 -9.26
CA MET A 214 -2.07 -2.70 -7.96
C MET A 214 -3.08 -3.00 -6.86
N LEU A 215 -2.60 -3.32 -5.65
CA LEU A 215 -3.39 -3.34 -4.42
C LEU A 215 -3.24 -1.99 -3.72
N VAL A 216 -4.33 -1.25 -3.52
CA VAL A 216 -4.33 0.02 -2.80
C VAL A 216 -5.17 -0.12 -1.54
N LEU A 217 -4.60 0.27 -0.40
CA LEU A 217 -5.20 0.11 0.93
C LEU A 217 -5.18 1.46 1.65
N ARG A 218 -6.32 1.86 2.23
CA ARG A 218 -6.42 3.04 3.08
C ARG A 218 -7.17 2.65 4.36
N PRO A 219 -6.42 2.22 5.40
CA PRO A 219 -7.00 1.69 6.63
C PRO A 219 -7.67 2.77 7.48
N ALA A 220 -8.79 2.40 8.14
CA ALA A 220 -9.63 3.29 8.93
C ALA A 220 -9.24 3.37 10.41
N ASP A 221 -8.45 2.41 10.92
CA ASP A 221 -7.95 2.39 12.29
C ASP A 221 -6.63 1.62 12.42
N VAL A 222 -6.11 1.50 13.63
CA VAL A 222 -4.84 0.83 13.90
C VAL A 222 -4.88 -0.67 13.58
N TYR A 223 -6.02 -1.29 13.74
CA TYR A 223 -6.21 -2.74 13.49
C TYR A 223 -6.35 -3.02 12.00
N GLU A 224 -7.12 -2.20 11.26
CA GLU A 224 -7.11 -2.27 9.79
C GLU A 224 -5.73 -2.01 9.20
N THR A 225 -4.89 -1.19 9.87
CA THR A 225 -3.50 -0.99 9.45
C THR A 225 -2.72 -2.30 9.52
N THR A 226 -2.86 -3.06 10.61
CA THR A 226 -2.22 -4.38 10.74
C THR A 226 -2.73 -5.36 9.68
N ALA A 227 -4.06 -5.43 9.48
CA ALA A 227 -4.66 -6.27 8.45
C ALA A 227 -4.20 -5.88 7.03
N SER A 228 -4.05 -4.57 6.77
CA SER A 228 -3.55 -4.06 5.49
C SER A 228 -2.10 -4.47 5.22
N TYR A 229 -1.23 -4.43 6.21
CA TYR A 229 0.15 -4.92 6.06
C TYR A 229 0.21 -6.42 5.77
N LYS A 230 -0.67 -7.22 6.41
CA LYS A 230 -0.81 -8.65 6.08
C LYS A 230 -1.14 -8.83 4.61
N LEU A 231 -2.17 -8.15 4.11
CA LEU A 231 -2.57 -8.20 2.69
C LEU A 231 -1.45 -7.75 1.76
N MET A 232 -0.71 -6.69 2.11
CA MET A 232 0.43 -6.21 1.33
C MET A 232 1.55 -7.25 1.22
N LEU A 233 1.89 -7.94 2.31
CA LEU A 233 2.95 -8.94 2.29
C LEU A 233 2.52 -10.23 1.57
N GLU A 234 1.25 -10.59 1.65
CA GLU A 234 0.66 -11.72 0.92
C GLU A 234 0.53 -11.45 -0.58
N ASN A 235 0.44 -10.18 -0.99
CA ASN A 235 0.43 -9.78 -2.40
C ASN A 235 1.85 -9.83 -2.98
N VAL A 236 2.23 -10.94 -3.57
CA VAL A 236 3.56 -11.19 -4.14
C VAL A 236 3.61 -11.02 -5.67
N SER A 237 2.52 -10.66 -6.31
CA SER A 237 2.40 -10.62 -7.77
C SER A 237 2.19 -9.22 -8.35
N THR A 238 1.89 -8.23 -7.52
CA THR A 238 1.67 -6.84 -7.96
C THR A 238 2.15 -5.85 -6.90
N PRO A 239 2.41 -4.59 -7.25
CA PRO A 239 2.73 -3.59 -6.25
C PRO A 239 1.55 -3.37 -5.30
N SER A 240 1.87 -2.99 -4.08
CA SER A 240 0.87 -2.61 -3.08
C SER A 240 1.15 -1.20 -2.57
N ALA A 241 0.12 -0.44 -2.28
CA ALA A 241 0.22 0.84 -1.59
C ALA A 241 -0.65 0.86 -0.32
N ILE A 242 -0.13 1.48 0.72
CA ILE A 242 -0.89 1.80 1.92
C ILE A 242 -0.87 3.31 2.16
N ILE A 243 -2.05 3.90 2.37
CA ILE A 243 -2.25 5.34 2.57
C ILE A 243 -2.64 5.58 4.02
N LEU A 244 -1.84 6.34 4.75
CA LEU A 244 -1.86 6.42 6.19
C LEU A 244 -2.14 7.84 6.69
N SER A 245 -3.01 7.98 7.69
CA SER A 245 -3.32 9.26 8.31
C SER A 245 -2.15 9.84 9.11
N ARG A 246 -2.06 11.18 9.11
CA ARG A 246 -1.16 11.90 10.01
C ARG A 246 -1.75 12.07 11.40
N GLN A 247 -3.03 12.40 11.49
CA GLN A 247 -3.75 12.65 12.73
C GLN A 247 -4.21 11.34 13.37
N ASN A 248 -4.41 11.37 14.68
CA ASN A 248 -5.05 10.27 15.39
C ASN A 248 -6.49 10.08 14.92
N ILE A 249 -6.92 8.83 14.90
CA ILE A 249 -8.25 8.38 14.51
C ILE A 249 -8.79 7.52 15.65
N ASN A 250 -10.06 7.68 15.99
CA ASN A 250 -10.74 6.74 16.90
C ASN A 250 -10.87 5.39 16.22
N ASP A 251 -10.62 4.31 16.96
CA ASP A 251 -10.84 2.96 16.44
C ASP A 251 -12.33 2.74 16.17
N LEU A 252 -12.60 1.90 15.19
CA LEU A 252 -13.97 1.53 14.83
C LEU A 252 -14.60 0.66 15.93
N PRO A 253 -15.94 0.65 16.05
CA PRO A 253 -16.63 -0.19 17.02
C PRO A 253 -16.49 -1.68 16.69
N GLY A 254 -16.70 -2.53 17.71
CA GLY A 254 -16.65 -4.00 17.61
C GLY A 254 -15.33 -4.60 18.10
N ASP A 255 -15.20 -5.92 17.98
CA ASP A 255 -13.94 -6.62 18.28
C ASP A 255 -12.94 -6.41 17.13
N ARG A 256 -12.14 -5.37 17.22
CA ARG A 256 -11.24 -4.97 16.15
C ARG A 256 -10.12 -6.00 15.89
N ASN A 257 -9.74 -6.81 16.87
CA ASN A 257 -8.75 -7.86 16.65
C ASN A 257 -9.23 -8.94 15.67
N VAL A 258 -10.54 -9.09 15.52
CA VAL A 258 -11.17 -10.05 14.59
C VAL A 258 -11.71 -9.34 13.36
N GLU A 259 -12.46 -8.26 13.55
CA GLU A 259 -13.25 -7.63 12.49
C GLU A 259 -12.40 -6.85 11.49
N ALA A 260 -11.25 -6.32 11.91
CA ALA A 260 -10.34 -5.62 11.00
C ALA A 260 -9.82 -6.52 9.85
N TYR A 261 -9.73 -7.82 10.09
CA TYR A 261 -9.29 -8.78 9.05
C TYR A 261 -10.35 -9.00 7.95
N LYS A 262 -11.60 -8.55 8.15
CA LYS A 262 -12.60 -8.48 7.06
C LYS A 262 -12.18 -7.53 5.93
N ALA A 263 -11.16 -6.71 6.16
CA ALA A 263 -10.49 -5.90 5.12
C ALA A 263 -9.95 -6.76 3.96
N ASP A 264 -9.78 -8.06 4.14
CA ASP A 264 -9.40 -9.03 3.10
C ASP A 264 -10.39 -9.08 1.92
N LYS A 265 -11.63 -8.64 2.15
CA LYS A 265 -12.68 -8.50 1.13
C LYS A 265 -12.71 -7.13 0.44
N GLY A 266 -11.85 -6.20 0.87
CA GLY A 266 -11.75 -4.83 0.33
C GLY A 266 -12.83 -3.86 0.82
N ALA A 267 -13.99 -4.35 1.25
CA ALA A 267 -15.01 -3.61 1.97
C ALA A 267 -15.80 -4.53 2.89
N TYR A 268 -16.30 -3.99 4.00
CA TYR A 268 -17.10 -4.76 4.94
C TYR A 268 -18.03 -3.86 5.78
N VAL A 269 -19.07 -4.43 6.33
CA VAL A 269 -20.01 -3.74 7.22
C VAL A 269 -19.41 -3.61 8.62
N VAL A 270 -19.20 -2.37 9.07
CA VAL A 270 -18.70 -2.04 10.41
C VAL A 270 -19.84 -2.16 11.44
N SER A 271 -21.01 -1.61 11.12
CA SER A 271 -22.21 -1.74 11.93
C SER A 271 -23.48 -1.61 11.07
N CYS A 272 -24.59 -2.21 11.53
CA CYS A 272 -25.86 -2.14 10.82
C CYS A 272 -27.04 -2.30 11.79
N ASP A 273 -28.04 -1.41 11.65
CA ASP A 273 -29.25 -1.37 12.48
C ASP A 273 -30.43 -2.17 11.85
N GLY A 274 -30.14 -3.35 11.32
CA GLY A 274 -31.14 -4.16 10.62
C GLY A 274 -31.40 -3.68 9.18
N ASN A 275 -32.65 -3.31 8.85
CA ASN A 275 -33.00 -2.73 7.54
C ASN A 275 -32.62 -1.23 7.54
N PRO A 276 -31.47 -0.84 6.95
CA PRO A 276 -31.00 0.54 7.03
C PRO A 276 -31.79 1.49 6.13
N ASP A 277 -32.06 2.70 6.62
CA ASP A 277 -32.61 3.79 5.81
C ASP A 277 -31.56 4.39 4.89
N VAL A 278 -30.28 4.36 5.33
CA VAL A 278 -29.13 4.87 4.59
C VAL A 278 -27.87 4.09 4.92
N ILE A 279 -27.02 3.93 3.91
CA ILE A 279 -25.66 3.40 4.04
C ILE A 279 -24.67 4.57 4.04
N LEU A 280 -23.78 4.58 5.01
CA LEU A 280 -22.67 5.52 5.08
C LEU A 280 -21.38 4.76 4.69
N VAL A 281 -20.68 5.24 3.65
CA VAL A 281 -19.49 4.57 3.12
C VAL A 281 -18.29 5.53 3.07
N ALA A 282 -17.16 5.06 3.53
CA ALA A 282 -15.89 5.79 3.46
C ALA A 282 -14.69 4.84 3.43
N SER A 283 -13.52 5.41 3.18
CA SER A 283 -12.20 4.77 3.27
C SER A 283 -11.33 5.57 4.25
N GLY A 284 -10.46 4.90 4.99
CA GLY A 284 -9.51 5.58 5.87
C GLY A 284 -10.17 6.34 7.03
N SER A 285 -9.61 7.49 7.38
CA SER A 285 -10.01 8.28 8.55
C SER A 285 -11.47 8.76 8.53
N GLU A 286 -12.09 8.83 7.37
CA GLU A 286 -13.48 9.29 7.23
C GLU A 286 -14.48 8.27 7.76
N VAL A 287 -14.13 6.99 7.88
CA VAL A 287 -15.01 5.97 8.48
C VAL A 287 -15.32 6.30 9.94
N SER A 288 -14.32 6.72 10.71
CA SER A 288 -14.50 7.17 12.10
C SER A 288 -15.44 8.41 12.17
N THR A 289 -15.33 9.35 11.22
CA THR A 289 -16.23 10.50 11.12
C THR A 289 -17.68 10.04 10.85
N LEU A 290 -17.86 9.02 10.00
CA LEU A 290 -19.19 8.45 9.73
C LEU A 290 -19.76 7.69 10.94
N VAL A 291 -18.92 7.08 11.79
CA VAL A 291 -19.36 6.48 13.05
C VAL A 291 -19.96 7.56 13.98
N ASP A 292 -19.28 8.70 14.11
CA ASP A 292 -19.79 9.83 14.90
C ASP A 292 -21.10 10.39 14.31
N ALA A 293 -21.15 10.58 12.99
CA ALA A 293 -22.37 11.05 12.30
C ALA A 293 -23.54 10.07 12.45
N ALA A 294 -23.28 8.77 12.38
CA ALA A 294 -24.30 7.74 12.56
C ALA A 294 -24.92 7.77 13.95
N ALA A 295 -24.14 8.10 14.99
CA ALA A 295 -24.68 8.26 16.35
C ALA A 295 -25.73 9.39 16.43
N ILE A 296 -25.48 10.52 15.74
CA ILE A 296 -26.43 11.65 15.64
C ILE A 296 -27.70 11.22 14.90
N LEU A 297 -27.55 10.61 13.72
CA LEU A 297 -28.69 10.17 12.89
C LEU A 297 -29.53 9.09 13.59
N ARG A 298 -28.94 8.20 14.37
CA ARG A 298 -29.64 7.23 15.20
C ARG A 298 -30.45 7.91 16.28
N GLY A 299 -29.93 9.00 16.88
CA GLY A 299 -30.66 9.85 17.82
C GLY A 299 -31.89 10.50 17.18
N GLU A 300 -31.90 10.71 15.87
CA GLU A 300 -33.04 11.20 15.08
C GLU A 300 -33.97 10.06 14.58
N GLY A 301 -33.75 8.82 15.03
CA GLY A 301 -34.56 7.65 14.70
C GLY A 301 -34.24 7.00 13.35
N LYS A 302 -33.10 7.34 12.71
CA LYS A 302 -32.66 6.71 11.45
C LYS A 302 -31.94 5.40 11.71
N LYS A 303 -32.16 4.42 10.86
CA LYS A 303 -31.43 3.14 10.83
C LYS A 303 -30.26 3.25 9.88
N ILE A 304 -29.05 3.00 10.39
CA ILE A 304 -27.82 3.28 9.67
C ILE A 304 -27.02 1.99 9.47
N ARG A 305 -26.45 1.85 8.27
CA ARG A 305 -25.35 0.91 8.01
C ARG A 305 -24.08 1.71 7.75
N ILE A 306 -22.96 1.31 8.36
CA ILE A 306 -21.65 1.88 8.12
C ILE A 306 -20.80 0.84 7.41
N VAL A 307 -20.12 1.24 6.33
CA VAL A 307 -19.24 0.39 5.53
C VAL A 307 -17.86 1.03 5.46
N SER A 308 -16.82 0.27 5.85
CA SER A 308 -15.41 0.60 5.59
C SER A 308 -14.99 0.00 4.25
N VAL A 309 -14.30 0.79 3.43
CA VAL A 309 -13.77 0.37 2.13
C VAL A 309 -12.26 0.62 2.09
N PRO A 310 -11.45 -0.19 2.77
CA PRO A 310 -9.99 -0.04 2.71
C PRO A 310 -9.42 -0.23 1.29
N SER A 311 -10.05 -1.05 0.42
CA SER A 311 -9.62 -1.24 -0.97
C SER A 311 -10.80 -1.44 -1.91
N GLU A 312 -11.11 -0.45 -2.75
CA GLU A 312 -12.16 -0.56 -3.76
C GLU A 312 -11.86 -1.68 -4.77
N GLY A 313 -10.62 -1.76 -5.26
CA GLY A 313 -10.24 -2.76 -6.25
C GLY A 313 -10.42 -4.19 -5.76
N LEU A 314 -10.05 -4.45 -4.50
CA LEU A 314 -10.24 -5.76 -3.88
C LEU A 314 -11.75 -6.07 -3.67
N PHE A 315 -12.55 -5.09 -3.25
CA PHE A 315 -13.99 -5.24 -3.12
C PHE A 315 -14.66 -5.54 -4.46
N ARG A 316 -14.27 -4.84 -5.53
CA ARG A 316 -14.78 -5.08 -6.89
C ARG A 316 -14.42 -6.46 -7.45
N SER A 317 -13.41 -7.11 -6.89
CA SER A 317 -13.00 -8.47 -7.27
C SER A 317 -13.82 -9.55 -6.54
N GLN A 318 -14.65 -9.17 -5.55
CA GLN A 318 -15.55 -10.11 -4.86
C GLN A 318 -16.74 -10.48 -5.75
N SER A 319 -17.46 -11.56 -5.35
CA SER A 319 -18.66 -11.97 -6.07
C SER A 319 -19.75 -10.87 -6.03
N ALA A 320 -20.65 -10.88 -7.00
CA ALA A 320 -21.76 -9.93 -7.06
C ALA A 320 -22.66 -10.02 -5.81
N GLU A 321 -22.84 -11.23 -5.28
CA GLU A 321 -23.61 -11.49 -4.06
C GLU A 321 -22.98 -10.82 -2.84
N TYR A 322 -21.64 -10.92 -2.69
CA TYR A 322 -20.95 -10.25 -1.60
C TYR A 322 -21.01 -8.73 -1.73
N GLN A 323 -20.83 -8.20 -2.95
CA GLN A 323 -20.94 -6.76 -3.19
C GLN A 323 -22.35 -6.25 -2.83
N GLU A 324 -23.40 -6.97 -3.24
CA GLU A 324 -24.79 -6.64 -2.91
C GLU A 324 -25.10 -6.79 -1.42
N GLN A 325 -24.51 -7.77 -0.74
CA GLN A 325 -24.64 -7.93 0.71
C GLN A 325 -24.06 -6.75 1.48
N VAL A 326 -22.93 -6.21 1.05
CA VAL A 326 -22.23 -5.09 1.72
C VAL A 326 -22.88 -3.75 1.35
N LEU A 327 -23.10 -3.51 0.05
CA LEU A 327 -23.65 -2.27 -0.53
C LEU A 327 -24.89 -2.61 -1.40
N PRO A 328 -26.05 -2.91 -0.79
CA PRO A 328 -27.27 -3.21 -1.52
C PRO A 328 -27.74 -1.99 -2.31
N ARG A 329 -28.03 -2.19 -3.61
CA ARG A 329 -28.36 -1.13 -4.58
C ARG A 329 -29.70 -0.44 -4.32
N ASN A 330 -30.60 -1.09 -3.58
CA ASN A 330 -31.92 -0.56 -3.24
C ASN A 330 -31.90 0.37 -2.03
N VAL A 331 -30.77 0.54 -1.35
CA VAL A 331 -30.63 1.45 -0.21
C VAL A 331 -29.81 2.67 -0.64
N LYS A 332 -30.28 3.88 -0.26
CA LYS A 332 -29.54 5.11 -0.52
C LYS A 332 -28.19 5.08 0.17
N THR A 333 -27.13 5.45 -0.55
CA THR A 333 -25.76 5.41 -0.04
C THR A 333 -25.17 6.81 -0.06
N PHE A 334 -24.60 7.23 1.07
CA PHE A 334 -23.85 8.47 1.22
C PHE A 334 -22.36 8.14 1.40
N GLY A 335 -21.51 8.72 0.56
CA GLY A 335 -20.05 8.60 0.62
C GLY A 335 -19.40 9.84 1.22
N LEU A 336 -18.40 9.64 2.07
CA LEU A 336 -17.56 10.72 2.61
C LEU A 336 -16.10 10.46 2.28
N THR A 337 -15.42 11.43 1.66
CA THR A 337 -13.99 11.38 1.37
C THR A 337 -13.32 12.72 1.66
N ALA A 338 -12.10 12.68 2.14
CA ALA A 338 -11.26 13.87 2.32
C ALA A 338 -10.49 14.28 1.04
N GLY A 339 -10.72 13.58 -0.06
CA GLY A 339 -10.25 13.91 -1.40
C GLY A 339 -11.41 14.21 -2.35
N LEU A 340 -11.19 14.03 -3.66
CA LEU A 340 -12.22 14.29 -4.66
C LEU A 340 -13.41 13.32 -4.54
N PRO A 341 -14.66 13.80 -4.77
CA PRO A 341 -15.87 12.95 -4.73
C PRO A 341 -15.78 11.71 -5.64
N VAL A 342 -15.02 11.77 -6.72
CA VAL A 342 -14.81 10.65 -7.66
C VAL A 342 -14.24 9.40 -7.00
N ASN A 343 -13.58 9.53 -5.85
CA ASN A 343 -13.04 8.40 -5.09
C ASN A 343 -14.11 7.37 -4.71
N LEU A 344 -15.35 7.82 -4.47
CA LEU A 344 -16.45 6.96 -3.99
C LEU A 344 -17.65 6.90 -4.94
N LEU A 345 -17.69 7.69 -6.02
CA LEU A 345 -18.83 7.72 -6.95
C LEU A 345 -19.21 6.32 -7.46
N GLY A 346 -18.21 5.49 -7.74
CA GLY A 346 -18.46 4.12 -8.19
C GLY A 346 -19.09 3.21 -7.15
N LEU A 347 -19.05 3.57 -5.86
CA LEU A 347 -19.57 2.76 -4.75
C LEU A 347 -20.99 3.17 -4.34
N VAL A 348 -21.35 4.47 -4.45
CA VAL A 348 -22.64 4.97 -4.00
C VAL A 348 -23.78 4.73 -4.98
N GLY A 349 -23.47 4.41 -6.25
CA GLY A 349 -24.48 4.19 -7.29
C GLY A 349 -25.19 5.46 -7.76
N ALA A 350 -26.13 5.31 -8.70
CA ALA A 350 -26.81 6.45 -9.35
C ALA A 350 -27.70 7.29 -8.40
N ASN A 351 -28.23 6.69 -7.34
CA ASN A 351 -29.11 7.33 -6.35
C ASN A 351 -28.37 7.76 -5.09
N GLY A 352 -27.04 7.61 -5.05
CA GLY A 352 -26.21 7.99 -3.93
C GLY A 352 -25.64 9.39 -4.08
N MET A 353 -24.99 9.86 -3.03
CA MET A 353 -24.30 11.15 -3.00
C MET A 353 -22.93 10.99 -2.35
N VAL A 354 -21.94 11.71 -2.84
CA VAL A 354 -20.62 11.79 -2.22
C VAL A 354 -20.32 13.22 -1.83
N PHE A 355 -19.88 13.41 -0.59
CA PHE A 355 -19.25 14.66 -0.17
C PHE A 355 -17.74 14.47 -0.13
N GLY A 356 -17.00 15.43 -0.69
CA GLY A 356 -15.55 15.43 -0.75
C GLY A 356 -14.99 16.84 -0.98
N LEU A 357 -13.68 16.95 -1.08
CA LEU A 357 -13.01 18.22 -1.39
C LEU A 357 -12.89 18.39 -2.90
N GLU A 358 -13.31 19.54 -3.42
CA GLU A 358 -13.22 19.92 -4.83
C GLU A 358 -12.26 21.09 -5.06
N SER A 359 -11.45 21.45 -4.05
CA SER A 359 -10.46 22.49 -4.12
C SER A 359 -9.22 22.11 -3.33
N PHE A 360 -8.09 22.73 -3.68
CA PHE A 360 -6.88 22.62 -2.87
C PHE A 360 -7.12 23.16 -1.45
N GLY A 361 -6.35 22.62 -0.49
CA GLY A 361 -6.38 23.07 0.88
C GLY A 361 -5.69 24.42 1.12
N PHE A 362 -5.41 24.74 2.36
CA PHE A 362 -4.75 25.98 2.77
C PHE A 362 -3.96 25.80 4.05
N SER A 363 -2.96 26.63 4.30
CA SER A 363 -2.17 26.56 5.53
C SER A 363 -2.98 27.03 6.74
N ALA A 364 -3.27 26.13 7.65
CA ALA A 364 -3.90 26.39 8.94
C ALA A 364 -3.82 25.17 9.86
N SER A 365 -4.06 25.36 11.16
CA SER A 365 -4.27 24.21 12.04
C SER A 365 -5.46 23.35 11.57
N TYR A 366 -5.36 22.03 11.74
CA TYR A 366 -6.41 21.11 11.26
C TYR A 366 -7.80 21.43 11.80
N LYS A 367 -7.89 21.97 13.04
CA LYS A 367 -9.18 22.41 13.63
C LYS A 367 -9.85 23.55 12.85
N LYS A 368 -9.04 24.51 12.36
CA LYS A 368 -9.52 25.61 11.50
C LYS A 368 -9.94 25.09 10.13
N LYS A 369 -9.17 24.16 9.58
CA LYS A 369 -9.48 23.52 8.28
C LYS A 369 -10.78 22.74 8.35
N LYS A 370 -10.96 21.89 9.37
CA LYS A 370 -12.23 21.15 9.58
C LYS A 370 -13.43 22.08 9.67
N LYS A 371 -13.30 23.25 10.30
CA LYS A 371 -14.38 24.23 10.39
C LYS A 371 -14.72 24.90 9.06
N LYS A 372 -13.74 25.06 8.16
CA LYS A 372 -13.91 25.79 6.88
C LYS A 372 -14.28 24.85 5.72
N LEU A 373 -13.77 23.63 5.75
CA LEU A 373 -13.96 22.65 4.67
C LEU A 373 -15.11 21.67 4.94
N GLY A 374 -15.70 21.72 6.12
CA GLY A 374 -16.78 20.86 6.58
C GLY A 374 -16.25 19.86 7.59
#